data_ea2b95b6e5d4252cbe573c8ebfd4d576
#
_entry.id   ea2b95b6e5d4252cbe573c8ebfd4d576
#
_cell.length_a   1.000
_cell.length_b   1.000
_cell.length_c   1.000
_cell.angle_alpha   90.00
_cell.angle_beta   90.00
_cell.angle_gamma   90.00
#
_symmetry.space_group_name_H-M   'P 1'
#
loop_
_entity.id
_entity.type
_entity.pdbx_description
1 polymer ?
#
loop_
_entity_poly.entity_id
_entity_poly.type
_entity_poly.pdbx_seq_one_letter_code
_entity_poly.pdbx_strand_id
1 'polypeptide(L)'
;KVAFLKLGTLVIETYENKAAALKPGAIDHVAIDVKNIEKVHEMITGAGLNTTQDEVHFLPFWENGVRFFTIEGPNKEKVEFSQYL
;
A
#
# COMPACT_ATOMS: atom_id res chain seq x y z
N LYS A 1 -18.66 2.62 13.15
CA LYS A 1 -18.10 3.75 12.39
C LYS A 1 -17.80 3.34 10.97
N VAL A 2 -17.96 4.26 10.05
CA VAL A 2 -17.67 4.08 8.64
C VAL A 2 -16.74 5.21 8.20
N ALA A 3 -15.74 4.88 7.40
CA ALA A 3 -14.85 5.88 6.80
C ALA A 3 -14.72 5.62 5.31
N PHE A 4 -14.71 6.68 4.54
CA PHE A 4 -14.47 6.63 3.10
C PHE A 4 -13.10 7.23 2.82
N LEU A 5 -12.18 6.40 2.34
CA LEU A 5 -10.83 6.81 2.01
C LEU A 5 -10.79 7.14 0.52
N LYS A 6 -10.38 8.36 0.19
CA LYS A 6 -10.41 8.84 -1.19
C LYS A 6 -9.01 9.16 -1.70
N LEU A 7 -8.72 8.67 -2.90
CA LEU A 7 -7.49 8.99 -3.61
C LEU A 7 -7.86 9.24 -5.08
N GLY A 8 -7.87 10.52 -5.49
CA GLY A 8 -8.35 10.89 -6.81
C GLY A 8 -9.81 10.49 -6.98
N THR A 9 -10.10 9.62 -7.95
CA THR A 9 -11.45 9.08 -8.18
C THR A 9 -11.70 7.75 -7.48
N LEU A 10 -10.67 7.17 -6.86
CA LEU A 10 -10.81 5.94 -6.09
C LEU A 10 -11.39 6.27 -4.71
N VAL A 11 -12.39 5.53 -4.30
CA VAL A 11 -12.96 5.62 -2.95
C VAL A 11 -13.01 4.21 -2.38
N ILE A 12 -12.44 4.04 -1.18
CA ILE A 12 -12.50 2.78 -0.46
C ILE A 12 -13.34 3.01 0.79
N GLU A 13 -14.42 2.26 0.92
CA GLU A 13 -15.25 2.30 2.12
C GLU A 13 -14.70 1.32 3.14
N THR A 14 -14.51 1.79 4.37
CA THR A 14 -14.12 0.96 5.49
C THR A 14 -15.14 1.11 6.62
N TYR A 15 -15.36 0.05 7.35
CA TYR A 15 -16.27 0.13 8.49
C TYR A 15 -15.74 -0.71 9.66
N GLU A 16 -16.07 -0.26 10.86
CA GLU A 16 -15.65 -0.91 12.09
C GLU A 16 -16.39 -2.24 12.27
N ASN A 17 -15.64 -3.31 12.52
CA ASN A 17 -16.20 -4.63 12.72
C ASN A 17 -15.31 -5.43 13.68
N LYS A 18 -15.87 -5.83 14.80
CA LYS A 18 -15.14 -6.60 15.82
C LYS A 18 -14.70 -7.97 15.33
N ALA A 19 -15.32 -8.47 14.26
CA ALA A 19 -14.97 -9.77 13.66
C ALA A 19 -13.94 -9.64 12.53
N ALA A 20 -13.29 -8.48 12.37
CA ALA A 20 -12.24 -8.31 11.36
C ALA A 20 -11.12 -9.32 11.58
N ALA A 21 -10.71 -9.98 10.47
CA ALA A 21 -9.76 -11.09 10.54
C ALA A 21 -8.33 -10.67 10.84
N LEU A 22 -7.96 -9.41 10.56
CA LEU A 22 -6.62 -8.85 10.76
C LEU A 22 -5.53 -9.64 10.00
N LYS A 23 -5.88 -10.11 8.80
CA LYS A 23 -4.98 -10.87 7.93
C LYS A 23 -5.50 -10.80 6.49
N PRO A 24 -4.66 -11.08 5.47
CA PRO A 24 -5.13 -11.16 4.10
C PRO A 24 -6.28 -12.14 3.94
N GLY A 25 -7.26 -11.80 3.11
CA GLY A 25 -8.40 -12.63 2.79
C GLY A 25 -8.42 -12.96 1.30
N ALA A 26 -9.61 -12.88 0.68
CA ALA A 26 -9.74 -13.08 -0.76
C ALA A 26 -8.91 -12.04 -1.55
N ILE A 27 -8.77 -10.83 -1.00
CA ILE A 27 -7.86 -9.82 -1.52
C ILE A 27 -6.64 -9.80 -0.59
N ASP A 28 -5.45 -10.03 -1.17
CA ASP A 28 -4.21 -10.03 -0.41
C ASP A 28 -3.74 -8.60 -0.12
N HIS A 29 -3.75 -7.75 -1.14
CA HIS A 29 -3.30 -6.35 -0.99
C HIS A 29 -3.86 -5.48 -2.10
N VAL A 30 -3.71 -4.17 -1.91
CA VAL A 30 -4.02 -3.15 -2.91
C VAL A 30 -2.69 -2.51 -3.32
N ALA A 31 -2.46 -2.35 -4.63
CA ALA A 31 -1.27 -1.69 -5.14
C ALA A 31 -1.64 -0.32 -5.69
N ILE A 32 -0.95 0.71 -5.23
CA ILE A 32 -1.13 2.10 -5.67
C ILE A 32 -0.01 2.44 -6.64
N ASP A 33 -0.38 2.83 -7.85
CA ASP A 33 0.57 3.24 -8.88
C ASP A 33 1.10 4.64 -8.56
N VAL A 34 2.43 4.79 -8.54
CA VAL A 34 3.08 6.06 -8.27
C VAL A 34 4.14 6.35 -9.34
N LYS A 35 4.49 7.61 -9.49
CA LYS A 35 5.45 8.05 -10.52
C LYS A 35 6.89 8.15 -10.01
N ASN A 36 7.09 8.31 -8.71
CA ASN A 36 8.43 8.43 -8.13
C ASN A 36 8.46 7.63 -6.82
N ILE A 37 8.81 6.36 -6.93
CA ILE A 37 8.76 5.42 -5.80
C ILE A 37 9.75 5.81 -4.69
N GLU A 38 10.92 6.35 -5.05
CA GLU A 38 11.91 6.76 -4.05
C GLU A 38 11.36 7.86 -3.15
N LYS A 39 10.72 8.85 -3.76
CA LYS A 39 10.14 9.97 -3.03
C LYS A 39 8.96 9.53 -2.18
N VAL A 40 8.12 8.65 -2.69
CA VAL A 40 6.99 8.10 -1.94
C VAL A 40 7.49 7.29 -0.75
N HIS A 41 8.51 6.46 -0.94
CA HIS A 41 9.12 5.68 0.14
C HIS A 41 9.66 6.61 1.23
N GLU A 42 10.38 7.64 0.85
CA GLU A 42 10.92 8.63 1.79
C GLU A 42 9.80 9.32 2.58
N MET A 43 8.75 9.75 1.89
CA MET A 43 7.62 10.43 2.51
C MET A 43 6.85 9.52 3.48
N ILE A 44 6.55 8.31 3.07
CA ILE A 44 5.80 7.32 3.87
C ILE A 44 6.62 6.90 5.09
N THR A 45 7.91 6.64 4.90
CA THR A 45 8.82 6.26 5.99
C THR A 45 8.97 7.42 6.99
N GLY A 46 9.14 8.64 6.48
CA GLY A 46 9.25 9.83 7.32
C GLY A 46 7.99 10.15 8.11
N ALA A 47 6.82 9.75 7.61
CA ALA A 47 5.55 9.93 8.31
C ALA A 47 5.29 8.84 9.37
N GLY A 48 6.18 7.88 9.52
CA GLY A 48 6.03 6.79 10.48
C GLY A 48 5.05 5.71 10.05
N LEU A 49 4.73 5.65 8.76
CA LEU A 49 3.74 4.69 8.24
C LEU A 49 4.37 3.41 7.71
N ASN A 50 5.68 3.37 7.53
CA ASN A 50 6.39 2.17 7.10
C ASN A 50 6.86 1.37 8.33
N THR A 51 5.91 0.82 9.06
CA THR A 51 6.16 0.17 10.35
C THR A 51 6.97 -1.12 10.23
N THR A 52 6.91 -1.78 9.09
CA THR A 52 7.69 -2.99 8.82
C THR A 52 9.08 -2.68 8.26
N GLN A 53 9.38 -1.40 8.03
CA GLN A 53 10.68 -0.94 7.52
C GLN A 53 11.06 -1.58 6.19
N ASP A 54 10.07 -1.71 5.30
CA ASP A 54 10.31 -2.29 3.99
C ASP A 54 11.12 -1.35 3.10
N GLU A 55 12.01 -1.93 2.31
CA GLU A 55 12.84 -1.21 1.35
C GLU A 55 12.22 -1.28 -0.04
N VAL A 56 12.68 -0.43 -0.96
CA VAL A 56 12.23 -0.49 -2.35
C VAL A 56 12.86 -1.71 -3.02
N HIS A 57 11.99 -2.56 -3.59
CA HIS A 57 12.38 -3.78 -4.31
C HIS A 57 12.22 -3.58 -5.81
N PHE A 58 12.85 -4.44 -6.58
CA PHE A 58 12.75 -4.47 -8.04
C PHE A 58 12.35 -5.86 -8.51
N LEU A 59 11.40 -5.93 -9.45
CA LEU A 59 11.06 -7.16 -10.17
C LEU A 59 11.05 -6.87 -11.67
N PRO A 60 11.57 -7.81 -12.50
CA PRO A 60 11.67 -7.61 -13.94
C PRO A 60 10.36 -7.87 -14.68
N PHE A 61 9.23 -7.44 -14.14
CA PHE A 61 7.93 -7.61 -14.76
C PHE A 61 7.65 -6.46 -15.72
N TRP A 62 6.75 -6.69 -16.66
CA TRP A 62 6.40 -5.76 -17.73
C TRP A 62 7.64 -5.48 -18.62
N GLU A 63 7.63 -4.38 -19.36
CA GLU A 63 8.70 -4.10 -20.32
C GLU A 63 10.04 -3.79 -19.66
N ASN A 64 10.03 -2.96 -18.63
CA ASN A 64 11.25 -2.41 -18.03
C ASN A 64 11.37 -2.72 -16.54
N GLY A 65 10.47 -3.50 -16.00
CA GLY A 65 10.47 -3.83 -14.59
C GLY A 65 9.54 -2.94 -13.77
N VAL A 66 9.42 -3.26 -12.51
CA VAL A 66 8.63 -2.52 -11.53
C VAL A 66 9.44 -2.39 -10.25
N ARG A 67 9.33 -1.23 -9.60
CA ARG A 67 9.90 -1.00 -8.28
C ARG A 67 8.77 -0.78 -7.30
N PHE A 68 8.86 -1.36 -6.13
CA PHE A 68 7.75 -1.35 -5.18
C PHE A 68 8.22 -1.50 -3.74
N PHE A 69 7.38 -1.10 -2.81
CA PHE A 69 7.50 -1.45 -1.40
C PHE A 69 6.10 -1.60 -0.81
N THR A 70 6.00 -2.26 0.33
CA THR A 70 4.73 -2.59 0.96
C THR A 70 4.72 -2.09 2.40
N ILE A 71 3.59 -1.53 2.82
CA ILE A 71 3.39 -1.15 4.22
C ILE A 71 2.24 -1.96 4.81
N GLU A 72 2.17 -1.98 6.13
CA GLU A 72 1.10 -2.62 6.87
C GLU A 72 0.25 -1.54 7.53
N GLY A 73 -1.04 -1.57 7.29
CA GLY A 73 -1.98 -0.65 7.91
C GLY A 73 -2.32 -1.02 9.35
N PRO A 74 -3.14 -0.22 10.03
CA PRO A 74 -3.44 -0.43 11.45
C PRO A 74 -4.20 -1.72 11.75
N ASN A 75 -4.89 -2.30 10.78
CA ASN A 75 -5.59 -3.57 10.92
C ASN A 75 -4.88 -4.69 10.16
N LYS A 76 -3.61 -4.53 9.89
CA LYS A 76 -2.74 -5.47 9.16
C LYS A 76 -3.09 -5.62 7.68
N GLU A 77 -3.84 -4.67 7.13
CA GLU A 77 -4.03 -4.63 5.69
C GLU A 77 -2.70 -4.30 5.01
N LYS A 78 -2.46 -4.94 3.87
CA LYS A 78 -1.25 -4.76 3.10
C LYS A 78 -1.49 -3.75 1.99
N VAL A 79 -0.67 -2.71 1.92
CA VAL A 79 -0.75 -1.70 0.87
C VAL A 79 0.61 -1.62 0.19
N GLU A 80 0.61 -1.81 -1.13
CA GLU A 80 1.81 -1.73 -1.95
C GLU A 80 1.82 -0.40 -2.69
N PHE A 81 3.00 0.20 -2.81
CA PHE A 81 3.24 1.33 -3.70
C PHE A 81 4.16 0.82 -4.80
N SER A 82 3.81 1.04 -6.06
CA SER A 82 4.57 0.50 -7.18
C SER A 82 4.74 1.52 -8.29
N GLN A 83 5.88 1.44 -8.96
CA GLN A 83 6.19 2.27 -10.12
C GLN A 83 6.62 1.36 -11.27
N TYR A 84 5.90 1.43 -12.39
CA TYR A 84 6.33 0.78 -13.64
C TYR A 84 7.44 1.59 -14.26
N LEU A 85 8.54 0.94 -14.63
CA LEU A 85 9.72 1.60 -15.20
C LEU A 85 9.68 1.71 -16.73
#